data_555498fbd1adb3eb96e2a7026726dde2
#
_entry.id   555498fbd1adb3eb96e2a7026726dde2
#
_cell.length_a   1.000
_cell.length_b   1.000
_cell.length_c   1.000
_cell.angle_alpha   90.00
_cell.angle_beta   90.00
_cell.angle_gamma   90.00
#
_symmetry.space_group_name_H-M   'P 1'
#
loop_
_entity.id
_entity.type
_entity.pdbx_description
1 polymer ?
#
loop_
_entity_poly.entity_id
_entity_poly.type
_entity_poly.pdbx_seq_one_letter_code
_entity_poly.pdbx_strand_id
1 'polypeptide(L)'
;MFKKIFEYAGPYKKNMYVATVVVLVSVLMGILPFVLAYQVISPLVMGDSVETEFVLLRVIGVLICLVLQAFFYGWGLSISHKAAYNTLFRLRVSLQKKFEKLPLGIVEEKGTGTIKKLFVDDVDSLELLLAHSVPEGIANLLIPLVIYVAMFCADWKLALMSLASIPISLLSMVIMYSVGMKRMGPYYQSAQKMNNTIIEYINGMEVVKVFNRESESYENFRKDVTDYRDYTLAWYKAAWPWMAIYGSLLPCTVILTLPLGAWFVLCGISTLPDLILVLCLSLSIGIPLLKALGFMETIPNLNYKITALEQMLNAAPLQAAEDDFHGQDFNISYDHVSFAYQMAQPGPDGKPIIAENEVLHDITLVAKAGQKTALVGESGSGKSTLAKLLIHYYDPQKGSISIGGQKLRDMSLEALNSRISYVAQDQYLFNTSLLENIRLGRLDATDEEVMEAAKKAQCMEFLEKLPQGIHSMAGDAGKMLSGGQRQRISLARAILKDAPIVVLDEATAYADPENEEKMEAAIAELVKGKTLVVIAHKLPAIMNADQICVMDHGKMVATGKHQELIQACPEYQKLWKAAQDSAEWKVSTAKEGR
;
A
#
# COMPACT_ATOMS: atom_id res chain seq x y z
N MET A 1 -17.55 -0.96 9.42
CA MET A 1 -16.26 -1.61 9.74
C MET A 1 -16.42 -3.08 10.11
N PHE A 2 -16.95 -3.47 11.27
CA PHE A 2 -17.04 -4.88 11.73
C PHE A 2 -17.73 -5.83 10.73
N LYS A 3 -18.87 -5.43 10.13
CA LYS A 3 -19.57 -6.25 9.13
C LYS A 3 -18.67 -6.63 7.96
N LYS A 4 -17.87 -5.69 7.46
CA LYS A 4 -16.96 -5.90 6.33
C LYS A 4 -15.77 -6.81 6.68
N ILE A 5 -15.22 -6.67 7.90
CA ILE A 5 -14.15 -7.55 8.38
C ILE A 5 -14.63 -8.99 8.51
N PHE A 6 -15.83 -9.20 9.03
CA PHE A 6 -16.43 -10.52 9.05
C PHE A 6 -16.71 -11.07 7.63
N GLU A 7 -16.92 -10.19 6.67
CA GLU A 7 -17.05 -10.57 5.25
C GLU A 7 -15.71 -11.05 4.68
N TYR A 8 -14.61 -10.34 4.95
CA TYR A 8 -13.26 -10.77 4.59
C TYR A 8 -12.83 -12.07 5.30
N ALA A 9 -13.21 -12.26 6.55
CA ALA A 9 -12.94 -13.50 7.29
C ALA A 9 -13.55 -14.75 6.62
N GLY A 10 -14.66 -14.60 5.89
CA GLY A 10 -15.26 -15.66 5.11
C GLY A 10 -15.51 -16.95 5.93
N PRO A 11 -14.89 -18.10 5.59
CA PRO A 11 -15.09 -19.36 6.30
C PRO A 11 -14.56 -19.33 7.74
N TYR A 12 -13.62 -18.45 8.08
CA TYR A 12 -13.00 -18.35 9.41
C TYR A 12 -13.85 -17.58 10.44
N LYS A 13 -15.02 -17.03 10.05
CA LYS A 13 -15.97 -16.37 10.97
C LYS A 13 -16.35 -17.26 12.16
N LYS A 14 -16.58 -18.55 11.90
CA LYS A 14 -16.94 -19.52 12.96
C LYS A 14 -15.84 -19.61 14.02
N ASN A 15 -14.58 -19.65 13.59
CA ASN A 15 -13.44 -19.73 14.50
C ASN A 15 -13.30 -18.47 15.35
N MET A 16 -13.63 -17.30 14.80
CA MET A 16 -13.64 -16.04 15.56
C MET A 16 -14.72 -16.05 16.66
N TYR A 17 -15.93 -16.54 16.36
CA TYR A 17 -16.98 -16.70 17.38
C TYR A 17 -16.57 -17.72 18.46
N VAL A 18 -16.00 -18.85 18.06
CA VAL A 18 -15.50 -19.86 19.01
C VAL A 18 -14.41 -19.25 19.90
N ALA A 19 -13.45 -18.54 19.32
CA ALA A 19 -12.40 -17.83 20.07
C ALA A 19 -13.00 -16.86 21.09
N THR A 20 -14.00 -16.06 20.69
CA THR A 20 -14.70 -15.12 21.58
C THR A 20 -15.35 -15.83 22.77
N VAL A 21 -16.03 -16.96 22.52
CA VAL A 21 -16.67 -17.74 23.60
C VAL A 21 -15.61 -18.34 24.54
N VAL A 22 -14.51 -18.88 24.00
CA VAL A 22 -13.44 -19.45 24.82
C VAL A 22 -12.74 -18.39 25.66
N VAL A 23 -12.49 -17.19 25.09
CA VAL A 23 -11.93 -16.04 25.83
C VAL A 23 -12.92 -15.56 26.90
N LEU A 24 -14.22 -15.55 26.61
CA LEU A 24 -15.25 -15.21 27.59
C LEU A 24 -15.24 -16.16 28.79
N VAL A 25 -15.12 -17.48 28.55
CA VAL A 25 -14.95 -18.48 29.61
C VAL A 25 -13.69 -18.22 30.43
N SER A 26 -12.57 -17.89 29.76
CA SER A 26 -11.33 -17.51 30.44
C SER A 26 -11.54 -16.34 31.39
N VAL A 27 -12.17 -15.26 30.95
CA VAL A 27 -12.40 -14.06 31.80
C VAL A 27 -13.33 -14.41 32.96
N LEU A 28 -14.35 -15.25 32.76
CA LEU A 28 -15.20 -15.75 33.85
C LEU A 28 -14.40 -16.55 34.91
N MET A 29 -13.47 -17.43 34.46
CA MET A 29 -12.58 -18.13 35.37
C MET A 29 -11.70 -17.17 36.18
N GLY A 30 -11.33 -16.01 35.61
CA GLY A 30 -10.57 -14.96 36.31
C GLY A 30 -11.38 -14.18 37.38
N ILE A 31 -12.72 -14.27 37.36
CA ILE A 31 -13.59 -13.62 38.35
C ILE A 31 -13.82 -14.52 39.57
N LEU A 32 -13.93 -15.85 39.34
CA LEU A 32 -14.21 -16.80 40.42
C LEU A 32 -13.26 -16.71 41.61
N PRO A 33 -11.94 -16.42 41.48
CA PRO A 33 -11.06 -16.15 42.60
C PRO A 33 -11.56 -15.08 43.58
N PHE A 34 -12.19 -14.02 43.06
CA PHE A 34 -12.75 -12.95 43.91
C PHE A 34 -13.97 -13.41 44.70
N VAL A 35 -14.79 -14.27 44.13
CA VAL A 35 -15.94 -14.89 44.82
C VAL A 35 -15.45 -15.87 45.88
N LEU A 36 -14.41 -16.66 45.58
CA LEU A 36 -13.80 -17.58 46.55
C LEU A 36 -13.11 -16.82 47.69
N ALA A 37 -12.46 -15.69 47.37
CA ALA A 37 -11.88 -14.81 48.40
C ALA A 37 -12.97 -14.22 49.32
N TYR A 38 -14.10 -13.78 48.78
CA TYR A 38 -15.25 -13.33 49.55
C TYR A 38 -15.71 -14.40 50.56
N GLN A 39 -15.80 -15.70 50.12
CA GLN A 39 -16.24 -16.79 50.99
C GLN A 39 -15.31 -17.04 52.17
N VAL A 40 -14.04 -16.63 52.09
CA VAL A 40 -13.06 -16.71 53.19
C VAL A 40 -13.07 -15.44 54.05
N ILE A 41 -13.09 -14.29 53.39
CA ILE A 41 -12.95 -12.96 54.07
C ILE A 41 -14.21 -12.65 54.86
N SER A 42 -15.40 -12.90 54.34
CA SER A 42 -16.66 -12.52 54.97
C SER A 42 -16.85 -13.17 56.35
N PRO A 43 -16.72 -14.52 56.55
CA PRO A 43 -16.82 -15.13 57.87
C PRO A 43 -15.73 -14.67 58.84
N LEU A 44 -14.48 -14.51 58.35
CA LEU A 44 -13.38 -14.02 59.20
C LEU A 44 -13.64 -12.60 59.77
N VAL A 45 -14.19 -11.71 58.92
CA VAL A 45 -14.52 -10.32 59.36
C VAL A 45 -15.73 -10.30 60.27
N MET A 46 -16.68 -11.26 60.10
CA MET A 46 -17.85 -11.41 61.00
C MET A 46 -17.48 -12.00 62.35
N GLY A 47 -16.27 -12.53 62.52
CA GLY A 47 -15.81 -13.18 63.76
C GLY A 47 -16.22 -14.64 63.88
N ASP A 48 -16.65 -15.25 62.79
CA ASP A 48 -16.99 -16.69 62.76
C ASP A 48 -15.72 -17.53 62.82
N SER A 49 -15.82 -18.74 63.43
CA SER A 49 -14.72 -19.71 63.40
C SER A 49 -14.62 -20.37 62.03
N VAL A 50 -13.53 -20.10 61.29
CA VAL A 50 -13.29 -20.69 59.97
C VAL A 50 -12.29 -21.84 60.09
N GLU A 51 -12.70 -23.05 59.66
CA GLU A 51 -11.84 -24.21 59.68
C GLU A 51 -10.70 -24.08 58.63
N THR A 52 -9.50 -24.54 59.02
CA THR A 52 -8.32 -24.47 58.12
C THR A 52 -8.54 -25.24 56.85
N GLU A 53 -9.27 -26.38 56.88
CA GLU A 53 -9.58 -27.20 55.73
C GLU A 53 -10.46 -26.41 54.71
N PHE A 54 -11.45 -25.66 55.20
CA PHE A 54 -12.29 -24.78 54.38
C PHE A 54 -11.48 -23.73 53.63
N VAL A 55 -10.52 -23.07 54.31
CA VAL A 55 -9.63 -22.07 53.69
C VAL A 55 -8.76 -22.74 52.65
N LEU A 56 -8.13 -23.87 52.99
CA LEU A 56 -7.25 -24.61 52.09
C LEU A 56 -7.99 -24.99 50.79
N LEU A 57 -9.21 -25.50 50.93
CA LEU A 57 -10.05 -25.85 49.75
C LEU A 57 -10.33 -24.65 48.84
N ARG A 58 -10.57 -23.46 49.41
CA ARG A 58 -10.79 -22.21 48.62
C ARG A 58 -9.48 -21.75 47.95
N VAL A 59 -8.36 -21.84 48.60
CA VAL A 59 -7.03 -21.53 48.01
C VAL A 59 -6.73 -22.48 46.86
N ILE A 60 -6.98 -23.77 47.01
CA ILE A 60 -6.85 -24.73 45.90
C ILE A 60 -7.80 -24.36 44.74
N GLY A 61 -9.05 -24.00 45.07
CA GLY A 61 -10.03 -23.51 44.09
C GLY A 61 -9.54 -22.28 43.31
N VAL A 62 -8.93 -21.31 43.98
CA VAL A 62 -8.30 -20.15 43.32
C VAL A 62 -7.20 -20.57 42.35
N LEU A 63 -6.31 -21.47 42.79
CA LEU A 63 -5.23 -21.98 41.93
C LEU A 63 -5.78 -22.68 40.66
N ILE A 64 -6.81 -23.53 40.84
CA ILE A 64 -7.48 -24.21 39.72
C ILE A 64 -8.09 -23.17 38.76
N CYS A 65 -8.80 -22.16 39.27
CA CYS A 65 -9.38 -21.10 38.45
C CYS A 65 -8.32 -20.34 37.64
N LEU A 66 -7.17 -20.01 38.24
CA LEU A 66 -6.07 -19.32 37.55
C LEU A 66 -5.45 -20.19 36.45
N VAL A 67 -5.27 -21.49 36.70
CA VAL A 67 -4.78 -22.44 35.69
C VAL A 67 -5.77 -22.56 34.52
N LEU A 68 -7.05 -22.71 34.82
CA LEU A 68 -8.11 -22.79 33.81
C LEU A 68 -8.22 -21.47 33.03
N GLN A 69 -8.09 -20.32 33.69
CA GLN A 69 -8.07 -19.01 33.03
C GLN A 69 -6.93 -18.95 32.01
N ALA A 70 -5.70 -19.29 32.43
CA ALA A 70 -4.54 -19.27 31.56
C ALA A 70 -4.71 -20.25 30.37
N PHE A 71 -5.21 -21.46 30.63
CA PHE A 71 -5.47 -22.45 29.61
C PHE A 71 -6.49 -21.98 28.58
N PHE A 72 -7.68 -21.52 29.00
CA PHE A 72 -8.71 -21.06 28.08
C PHE A 72 -8.30 -19.79 27.35
N TYR A 73 -7.55 -18.88 28.00
CA TYR A 73 -7.01 -17.69 27.34
C TYR A 73 -6.05 -18.06 26.21
N GLY A 74 -5.05 -18.90 26.49
CA GLY A 74 -4.09 -19.35 25.47
C GLY A 74 -4.76 -20.12 24.33
N TRP A 75 -5.73 -20.97 24.65
CA TRP A 75 -6.49 -21.72 23.65
C TRP A 75 -7.36 -20.77 22.78
N GLY A 76 -8.07 -19.83 23.38
CA GLY A 76 -8.86 -18.82 22.68
C GLY A 76 -8.00 -17.97 21.75
N LEU A 77 -6.86 -17.48 22.22
CA LEU A 77 -5.91 -16.73 21.40
C LEU A 77 -5.35 -17.56 20.24
N SER A 78 -5.01 -18.83 20.48
CA SER A 78 -4.52 -19.71 19.42
C SER A 78 -5.54 -19.86 18.27
N ILE A 79 -6.83 -20.03 18.60
CA ILE A 79 -7.91 -20.09 17.60
C ILE A 79 -8.06 -18.74 16.89
N SER A 80 -8.01 -17.64 17.62
CA SER A 80 -8.16 -16.28 17.12
C SER A 80 -7.05 -15.91 16.15
N HIS A 81 -5.78 -16.09 16.54
CA HIS A 81 -4.64 -15.81 15.66
C HIS A 81 -4.67 -16.67 14.39
N LYS A 82 -5.00 -17.97 14.52
CA LYS A 82 -5.14 -18.82 13.34
C LYS A 82 -6.22 -18.32 12.38
N ALA A 83 -7.34 -17.86 12.88
CA ALA A 83 -8.40 -17.25 12.07
C ALA A 83 -7.94 -15.91 11.45
N ALA A 84 -7.26 -15.07 12.22
CA ALA A 84 -6.73 -13.79 11.77
C ALA A 84 -5.72 -13.97 10.62
N TYR A 85 -4.65 -14.75 10.81
CA TYR A 85 -3.63 -14.93 9.77
C TYR A 85 -4.17 -15.57 8.50
N ASN A 86 -5.09 -16.51 8.58
CA ASN A 86 -5.76 -17.05 7.39
C ASN A 86 -6.62 -15.98 6.68
N THR A 87 -7.22 -15.07 7.42
CA THR A 87 -7.97 -13.93 6.85
C THR A 87 -7.03 -12.96 6.15
N LEU A 88 -5.89 -12.60 6.78
CA LEU A 88 -4.87 -11.73 6.19
C LEU A 88 -4.25 -12.34 4.93
N PHE A 89 -3.98 -13.65 4.94
CA PHE A 89 -3.52 -14.36 3.75
C PHE A 89 -4.52 -14.22 2.58
N ARG A 90 -5.80 -14.49 2.83
CA ARG A 90 -6.85 -14.35 1.81
C ARG A 90 -6.97 -12.92 1.29
N LEU A 91 -6.85 -11.93 2.18
CA LEU A 91 -6.90 -10.53 1.80
C LEU A 91 -5.73 -10.16 0.89
N ARG A 92 -4.50 -10.63 1.20
CA ARG A 92 -3.33 -10.43 0.33
C ARG A 92 -3.51 -11.08 -1.04
N VAL A 93 -4.02 -12.31 -1.11
CA VAL A 93 -4.31 -12.98 -2.38
C VAL A 93 -5.39 -12.23 -3.18
N SER A 94 -6.42 -11.70 -2.50
CA SER A 94 -7.47 -10.90 -3.15
C SER A 94 -6.91 -9.58 -3.68
N LEU A 95 -6.02 -8.92 -2.93
CA LEU A 95 -5.31 -7.72 -3.38
C LEU A 95 -4.44 -8.03 -4.60
N GLN A 96 -3.64 -9.10 -4.57
CA GLN A 96 -2.80 -9.50 -5.70
C GLN A 96 -3.63 -9.70 -6.97
N LYS A 97 -4.68 -10.52 -6.90
CA LYS A 97 -5.59 -10.75 -8.03
C LYS A 97 -6.25 -9.47 -8.55
N LYS A 98 -6.51 -8.52 -7.64
CA LYS A 98 -7.05 -7.22 -8.03
C LYS A 98 -6.00 -6.38 -8.75
N PHE A 99 -4.76 -6.36 -8.25
CA PHE A 99 -3.65 -5.64 -8.89
C PHE A 99 -3.37 -6.10 -10.31
N GLU A 100 -3.48 -7.41 -10.58
CA GLU A 100 -3.32 -7.97 -11.93
C GLU A 100 -4.36 -7.43 -12.93
N LYS A 101 -5.51 -6.97 -12.45
CA LYS A 101 -6.62 -6.46 -13.27
C LYS A 101 -6.73 -4.93 -13.29
N LEU A 102 -5.92 -4.23 -12.49
CA LEU A 102 -5.94 -2.76 -12.43
C LEU A 102 -5.11 -2.14 -13.56
N PRO A 103 -5.49 -0.93 -14.02
CA PRO A 103 -4.62 -0.12 -14.87
C PRO A 103 -3.25 0.07 -14.21
N LEU A 104 -2.16 -0.16 -14.98
CA LEU A 104 -0.81 0.02 -14.44
C LEU A 104 -0.59 1.46 -13.96
N GLY A 105 -1.28 2.42 -14.55
CA GLY A 105 -1.24 3.80 -14.14
C GLY A 105 -1.62 4.05 -12.68
N ILE A 106 -2.57 3.29 -12.14
CA ILE A 106 -2.92 3.38 -10.70
C ILE A 106 -1.72 2.94 -9.85
N VAL A 107 -0.94 1.97 -10.32
CA VAL A 107 0.26 1.48 -9.64
C VAL A 107 1.38 2.52 -9.69
N GLU A 108 1.61 3.12 -10.86
CA GLU A 108 2.61 4.18 -11.05
C GLU A 108 2.27 5.43 -10.21
N GLU A 109 1.01 5.87 -10.23
CA GLU A 109 0.55 7.07 -9.50
C GLU A 109 0.69 6.91 -7.98
N LYS A 110 0.31 5.76 -7.43
CA LYS A 110 0.41 5.51 -5.98
C LYS A 110 1.84 5.27 -5.51
N GLY A 111 2.71 4.85 -6.39
CA GLY A 111 4.10 4.52 -6.09
C GLY A 111 4.28 3.22 -5.30
N THR A 112 5.44 2.58 -5.49
CA THR A 112 5.78 1.29 -4.89
C THR A 112 5.77 1.29 -3.37
N GLY A 113 6.17 2.40 -2.74
CA GLY A 113 6.18 2.56 -1.27
C GLY A 113 4.78 2.48 -0.66
N THR A 114 3.80 3.18 -1.26
CA THR A 114 2.40 3.16 -0.80
C THR A 114 1.78 1.77 -0.98
N ILE A 115 2.07 1.12 -2.11
CA ILE A 115 1.57 -0.23 -2.39
C ILE A 115 2.18 -1.24 -1.42
N LYS A 116 3.49 -1.20 -1.17
CA LYS A 116 4.16 -2.04 -0.17
C LYS A 116 3.52 -1.85 1.21
N LYS A 117 3.30 -0.61 1.64
CA LYS A 117 2.63 -0.30 2.90
C LYS A 117 1.24 -0.93 2.97
N LEU A 118 0.47 -0.87 1.89
CA LEU A 118 -0.87 -1.47 1.82
C LEU A 118 -0.81 -3.00 2.03
N PHE A 119 0.09 -3.70 1.32
CA PHE A 119 0.22 -5.17 1.39
C PHE A 119 0.80 -5.67 2.71
N VAL A 120 1.70 -4.91 3.32
CA VAL A 120 2.41 -5.32 4.54
C VAL A 120 1.76 -4.66 5.75
N ASP A 121 1.96 -3.36 5.94
CA ASP A 121 1.66 -2.67 7.20
C ASP A 121 0.15 -2.52 7.45
N ASP A 122 -0.63 -2.15 6.42
CA ASP A 122 -2.05 -1.92 6.58
C ASP A 122 -2.83 -3.23 6.73
N VAL A 123 -2.44 -4.28 5.98
CA VAL A 123 -3.02 -5.62 6.15
C VAL A 123 -2.63 -6.21 7.51
N ASP A 124 -1.35 -6.13 7.93
CA ASP A 124 -0.92 -6.68 9.22
C ASP A 124 -1.59 -5.98 10.40
N SER A 125 -1.86 -4.69 10.30
CA SER A 125 -2.57 -3.97 11.37
C SER A 125 -3.98 -4.50 11.66
N LEU A 126 -4.59 -5.22 10.71
CA LEU A 126 -5.90 -5.87 10.92
C LEU A 126 -5.81 -7.08 11.85
N GLU A 127 -4.60 -7.63 12.08
CA GLU A 127 -4.39 -8.69 13.08
C GLU A 127 -4.89 -8.26 14.44
N LEU A 128 -4.48 -7.06 14.89
CA LEU A 128 -4.89 -6.52 16.20
C LEU A 128 -6.41 -6.51 16.37
N LEU A 129 -7.14 -6.20 15.30
CA LEU A 129 -8.60 -6.20 15.34
C LEU A 129 -9.17 -7.62 15.38
N LEU A 130 -8.69 -8.50 14.51
CA LEU A 130 -9.22 -9.85 14.34
C LEU A 130 -8.81 -10.77 15.49
N ALA A 131 -7.54 -10.72 15.91
CA ALA A 131 -7.01 -11.62 16.92
C ALA A 131 -7.32 -11.18 18.36
N HIS A 132 -7.37 -9.88 18.62
CA HIS A 132 -7.51 -9.30 19.96
C HIS A 132 -8.78 -8.48 20.16
N SER A 133 -9.00 -7.41 19.37
CA SER A 133 -10.09 -6.46 19.64
C SER A 133 -11.47 -7.11 19.57
N VAL A 134 -11.70 -8.08 18.67
CA VAL A 134 -12.99 -8.78 18.58
C VAL A 134 -13.18 -9.75 19.74
N PRO A 135 -12.33 -10.78 19.96
CA PRO A 135 -12.58 -11.77 21.02
C PRO A 135 -12.39 -11.19 22.41
N GLU A 136 -11.31 -10.46 22.67
CA GLU A 136 -11.04 -9.88 23.99
C GLU A 136 -11.91 -8.65 24.27
N GLY A 137 -12.10 -7.79 23.26
CA GLY A 137 -12.93 -6.58 23.41
C GLY A 137 -14.38 -6.92 23.78
N ILE A 138 -14.98 -7.89 23.11
CA ILE A 138 -16.34 -8.37 23.44
C ILE A 138 -16.38 -8.98 24.83
N ALA A 139 -15.44 -9.86 25.18
CA ALA A 139 -15.39 -10.48 26.50
C ALA A 139 -15.21 -9.44 27.62
N ASN A 140 -14.25 -8.52 27.45
CA ASN A 140 -13.95 -7.47 28.43
C ASN A 140 -15.06 -6.40 28.56
N LEU A 141 -15.98 -6.30 27.59
CA LEU A 141 -17.16 -5.45 27.68
C LEU A 141 -18.36 -6.15 28.35
N LEU A 142 -18.58 -7.43 27.99
CA LEU A 142 -19.75 -8.18 28.52
C LEU A 142 -19.56 -8.57 29.99
N ILE A 143 -18.37 -8.94 30.40
CA ILE A 143 -18.12 -9.42 31.75
C ILE A 143 -18.38 -8.36 32.84
N PRO A 144 -17.92 -7.11 32.74
CA PRO A 144 -18.31 -6.07 33.69
C PRO A 144 -19.83 -5.91 33.82
N LEU A 145 -20.56 -6.05 32.70
CA LEU A 145 -22.01 -5.97 32.72
C LEU A 145 -22.62 -7.09 33.56
N VAL A 146 -22.15 -8.34 33.38
CA VAL A 146 -22.60 -9.50 34.16
C VAL A 146 -22.29 -9.32 35.65
N ILE A 147 -21.10 -8.81 35.98
CA ILE A 147 -20.69 -8.55 37.37
C ILE A 147 -21.57 -7.47 37.98
N TYR A 148 -21.85 -6.39 37.28
CA TYR A 148 -22.76 -5.35 37.81
C TYR A 148 -24.16 -5.89 38.02
N VAL A 149 -24.70 -6.74 37.16
CA VAL A 149 -25.98 -7.41 37.41
C VAL A 149 -25.93 -8.22 38.70
N ALA A 150 -24.86 -9.00 38.95
CA ALA A 150 -24.69 -9.76 40.19
C ALA A 150 -24.60 -8.83 41.42
N MET A 151 -23.87 -7.71 41.31
CA MET A 151 -23.75 -6.71 42.40
C MET A 151 -25.10 -6.02 42.70
N PHE A 152 -25.90 -5.69 41.66
CA PHE A 152 -27.23 -5.11 41.84
C PHE A 152 -28.22 -6.11 42.47
N CYS A 153 -28.04 -7.40 42.24
CA CYS A 153 -28.84 -8.43 42.92
C CYS A 153 -28.44 -8.62 44.38
N ALA A 154 -27.19 -8.39 44.73
CA ALA A 154 -26.71 -8.47 46.11
C ALA A 154 -27.12 -7.24 46.93
N ASP A 155 -26.67 -6.07 46.58
CA ASP A 155 -27.08 -4.77 47.15
C ASP A 155 -27.01 -3.68 46.07
N TRP A 156 -28.17 -3.23 45.59
CA TRP A 156 -28.24 -2.21 44.54
C TRP A 156 -27.65 -0.85 44.95
N LYS A 157 -27.64 -0.49 46.24
CA LYS A 157 -27.12 0.78 46.75
C LYS A 157 -25.59 0.78 46.65
N LEU A 158 -24.96 -0.31 47.11
CA LEU A 158 -23.50 -0.49 47.02
C LEU A 158 -23.04 -0.64 45.55
N ALA A 159 -23.81 -1.34 44.73
CA ALA A 159 -23.55 -1.45 43.29
C ALA A 159 -23.58 -0.10 42.61
N LEU A 160 -24.54 0.77 42.94
CA LEU A 160 -24.63 2.13 42.41
C LEU A 160 -23.41 2.99 42.80
N MET A 161 -22.89 2.84 44.04
CA MET A 161 -21.68 3.51 44.48
C MET A 161 -20.44 3.06 43.67
N SER A 162 -20.30 1.77 43.43
CA SER A 162 -19.24 1.23 42.58
C SER A 162 -19.34 1.76 41.15
N LEU A 163 -20.56 1.91 40.63
CA LEU A 163 -20.81 2.43 39.30
C LEU A 163 -20.46 3.94 39.19
N ALA A 164 -20.51 4.71 40.27
CA ALA A 164 -20.33 6.18 40.24
C ALA A 164 -18.96 6.64 39.71
N SER A 165 -17.91 5.82 39.82
CA SER A 165 -16.57 6.12 39.27
C SER A 165 -16.53 6.09 37.75
N ILE A 166 -17.38 5.27 37.11
CA ILE A 166 -17.38 5.05 35.65
C ILE A 166 -17.83 6.30 34.87
N PRO A 167 -18.97 6.97 35.19
CA PRO A 167 -19.36 8.21 34.50
C PRO A 167 -18.31 9.30 34.59
N ILE A 168 -17.64 9.46 35.74
CA ILE A 168 -16.57 10.45 35.94
C ILE A 168 -15.38 10.12 35.00
N SER A 169 -14.99 8.88 34.96
CA SER A 169 -13.92 8.40 34.08
C SER A 169 -14.26 8.57 32.60
N LEU A 170 -15.49 8.22 32.21
CA LEU A 170 -15.97 8.41 30.81
C LEU A 170 -16.03 9.89 30.44
N LEU A 171 -16.49 10.78 31.35
CA LEU A 171 -16.47 12.22 31.12
C LEU A 171 -15.04 12.74 30.92
N SER A 172 -14.10 12.29 31.75
CA SER A 172 -12.69 12.63 31.60
C SER A 172 -12.14 12.17 30.26
N MET A 173 -12.49 10.96 29.82
CA MET A 173 -12.13 10.43 28.51
C MET A 173 -12.71 11.28 27.36
N VAL A 174 -13.99 11.67 27.44
CA VAL A 174 -14.62 12.54 26.42
C VAL A 174 -13.93 13.89 26.35
N ILE A 175 -13.56 14.48 27.48
CA ILE A 175 -12.80 15.74 27.52
C ILE A 175 -11.43 15.55 26.91
N MET A 176 -10.71 14.48 27.25
CA MET A 176 -9.42 14.12 26.65
C MET A 176 -9.51 14.06 25.11
N TYR A 177 -10.50 13.33 24.59
CA TYR A 177 -10.72 13.25 23.14
C TYR A 177 -11.03 14.61 22.51
N SER A 178 -11.91 15.40 23.12
CA SER A 178 -12.30 16.70 22.57
C SER A 178 -11.13 17.70 22.52
N VAL A 179 -10.27 17.68 23.53
CA VAL A 179 -9.07 18.53 23.62
C VAL A 179 -7.96 18.00 22.69
N GLY A 180 -7.81 16.67 22.64
CA GLY A 180 -6.85 15.98 21.77
C GLY A 180 -7.13 16.20 20.29
N MET A 181 -8.38 16.02 19.86
CA MET A 181 -8.80 16.19 18.46
C MET A 181 -8.50 17.57 17.88
N LYS A 182 -8.64 18.64 18.69
CA LYS A 182 -8.31 20.00 18.24
C LYS A 182 -6.83 20.19 17.89
N ARG A 183 -5.93 19.39 18.47
CA ARG A 183 -4.47 19.45 18.25
C ARG A 183 -3.95 18.34 17.33
N MET A 184 -4.79 17.43 16.93
CA MET A 184 -4.44 16.27 16.11
C MET A 184 -4.05 16.67 14.68
N GLY A 185 -4.71 17.68 14.12
CA GLY A 185 -4.39 18.21 12.78
C GLY A 185 -2.94 18.69 12.65
N PRO A 186 -2.51 19.67 13.46
CA PRO A 186 -1.11 20.13 13.49
C PRO A 186 -0.09 19.02 13.77
N TYR A 187 -0.42 18.07 14.66
CA TYR A 187 0.43 16.91 14.94
C TYR A 187 0.65 16.06 13.67
N TYR A 188 -0.42 15.65 12.97
CA TYR A 188 -0.29 14.84 11.75
C TYR A 188 0.41 15.61 10.63
N GLN A 189 0.15 16.90 10.48
CA GLN A 189 0.85 17.72 9.47
C GLN A 189 2.36 17.80 9.75
N SER A 190 2.75 18.01 11.01
CA SER A 190 4.17 18.05 11.39
C SER A 190 4.85 16.67 11.22
N ALA A 191 4.15 15.59 11.55
CA ALA A 191 4.62 14.22 11.33
C ALA A 191 4.84 13.93 9.83
N GLN A 192 3.88 14.31 8.98
CA GLN A 192 3.98 14.16 7.53
C GLN A 192 5.15 14.99 6.97
N LYS A 193 5.29 16.24 7.40
CA LYS A 193 6.38 17.12 6.99
C LYS A 193 7.73 16.53 7.38
N MET A 194 7.90 16.11 8.63
CA MET A 194 9.12 15.46 9.11
C MET A 194 9.46 14.21 8.29
N ASN A 195 8.48 13.35 8.01
CA ASN A 195 8.70 12.17 7.18
C ASN A 195 9.17 12.52 5.77
N ASN A 196 8.55 13.53 5.14
CA ASN A 196 8.96 14.00 3.82
C ASN A 196 10.40 14.54 3.84
N THR A 197 10.75 15.35 4.83
CA THR A 197 12.10 15.89 5.02
C THR A 197 13.13 14.78 5.25
N ILE A 198 12.79 13.72 6.01
CA ILE A 198 13.66 12.56 6.19
C ILE A 198 13.94 11.87 4.85
N ILE A 199 12.89 11.62 4.06
CA ILE A 199 13.00 10.97 2.74
C ILE A 199 13.83 11.83 1.79
N GLU A 200 13.56 13.13 1.74
CA GLU A 200 14.31 14.10 0.93
C GLU A 200 15.80 14.15 1.33
N TYR A 201 16.09 14.19 2.64
CA TYR A 201 17.44 14.17 3.17
C TYR A 201 18.20 12.90 2.80
N ILE A 202 17.57 11.74 2.90
CA ILE A 202 18.18 10.46 2.54
C ILE A 202 18.45 10.38 1.03
N ASN A 203 17.46 10.73 0.20
CA ASN A 203 17.59 10.70 -1.26
C ASN A 203 18.55 11.75 -1.79
N GLY A 204 18.61 12.92 -1.14
CA GLY A 204 19.51 14.03 -1.51
C GLY A 204 20.90 13.96 -0.87
N MET A 205 21.23 12.93 -0.11
CA MET A 205 22.48 12.85 0.66
C MET A 205 23.74 12.99 -0.20
N GLU A 206 23.72 12.45 -1.41
CA GLU A 206 24.82 12.57 -2.36
C GLU A 206 25.06 14.05 -2.73
N VAL A 207 23.99 14.76 -3.05
CA VAL A 207 24.05 16.20 -3.39
C VAL A 207 24.52 17.03 -2.18
N VAL A 208 23.98 16.74 -0.99
CA VAL A 208 24.37 17.42 0.26
C VAL A 208 25.87 17.28 0.50
N LYS A 209 26.44 16.07 0.32
CA LYS A 209 27.87 15.80 0.50
C LYS A 209 28.74 16.45 -0.57
N VAL A 210 28.36 16.35 -1.85
CA VAL A 210 29.15 16.90 -2.97
C VAL A 210 29.24 18.43 -2.90
N PHE A 211 28.15 19.09 -2.50
CA PHE A 211 28.09 20.56 -2.44
C PHE A 211 28.35 21.15 -1.05
N ASN A 212 28.80 20.35 -0.07
CA ASN A 212 29.06 20.78 1.32
C ASN A 212 27.88 21.56 1.95
N ARG A 213 26.65 21.17 1.67
CA ARG A 213 25.41 21.79 2.22
C ARG A 213 24.91 21.12 3.50
N GLU A 214 25.81 20.47 4.24
CA GLU A 214 25.46 19.72 5.46
C GLU A 214 24.80 20.61 6.52
N SER A 215 25.27 21.85 6.69
CA SER A 215 24.73 22.78 7.71
C SER A 215 23.29 23.23 7.40
N GLU A 216 23.01 23.62 6.15
CA GLU A 216 21.70 24.12 5.73
C GLU A 216 20.65 22.99 5.70
N SER A 217 21.03 21.84 5.15
CA SER A 217 20.18 20.63 5.14
C SER A 217 19.90 20.12 6.55
N TYR A 218 20.90 20.17 7.45
CA TYR A 218 20.76 19.81 8.85
C TYR A 218 19.82 20.76 9.60
N GLU A 219 19.86 22.07 9.32
CA GLU A 219 19.00 23.06 9.99
C GLU A 219 17.52 22.84 9.65
N ASN A 220 17.19 22.59 8.39
CA ASN A 220 15.81 22.27 7.96
C ASN A 220 15.32 20.97 8.60
N PHE A 221 16.14 19.92 8.56
CA PHE A 221 15.85 18.65 9.21
C PHE A 221 15.61 18.83 10.72
N ARG A 222 16.53 19.53 11.40
CA ARG A 222 16.43 19.81 12.84
C ARG A 222 15.15 20.59 13.19
N LYS A 223 14.80 21.58 12.36
CA LYS A 223 13.58 22.37 12.56
C LYS A 223 12.34 21.49 12.50
N ASP A 224 12.19 20.66 11.45
CA ASP A 224 11.01 19.84 11.26
C ASP A 224 10.88 18.75 12.34
N VAL A 225 12.00 18.17 12.80
CA VAL A 225 12.03 17.25 13.95
C VAL A 225 11.65 17.98 15.25
N THR A 226 12.13 19.23 15.43
CA THR A 226 11.79 20.05 16.60
C THR A 226 10.31 20.42 16.59
N ASP A 227 9.77 20.87 15.46
CA ASP A 227 8.36 21.20 15.30
C ASP A 227 7.47 19.97 15.62
N TYR A 228 7.82 18.79 15.07
CA TYR A 228 7.11 17.54 15.40
C TYR A 228 7.14 17.23 16.90
N ARG A 229 8.31 17.33 17.54
CA ARG A 229 8.44 17.17 19.00
C ARG A 229 7.52 18.13 19.75
N ASP A 230 7.54 19.41 19.38
CA ASP A 230 6.81 20.45 20.11
C ASP A 230 5.29 20.31 19.94
N TYR A 231 4.81 19.99 18.74
CA TYR A 231 3.40 19.66 18.50
C TYR A 231 2.98 18.39 19.26
N THR A 232 3.83 17.36 19.26
CA THR A 232 3.59 16.12 20.02
C THR A 232 3.48 16.40 21.50
N LEU A 233 4.44 17.13 22.07
CA LEU A 233 4.43 17.48 23.49
C LEU A 233 3.23 18.38 23.85
N ALA A 234 2.86 19.31 22.98
CA ALA A 234 1.69 20.16 23.21
C ALA A 234 0.38 19.35 23.19
N TRP A 235 0.28 18.35 22.32
CA TRP A 235 -0.84 17.42 22.31
C TRP A 235 -0.89 16.57 23.58
N TYR A 236 0.21 15.94 23.96
CA TYR A 236 0.30 15.14 25.19
C TYR A 236 0.03 15.95 26.45
N LYS A 237 0.64 17.14 26.60
CA LYS A 237 0.41 18.01 27.75
C LYS A 237 -1.07 18.35 27.93
N ALA A 238 -1.83 18.49 26.86
CA ALA A 238 -3.26 18.75 26.91
C ALA A 238 -4.09 17.49 27.25
N ALA A 239 -3.64 16.31 26.85
CA ALA A 239 -4.34 15.05 27.06
C ALA A 239 -3.99 14.35 28.39
N TRP A 240 -2.73 14.43 28.86
CA TRP A 240 -2.24 13.71 30.04
C TRP A 240 -3.04 13.86 31.30
N PRO A 241 -3.47 15.09 31.74
CA PRO A 241 -4.24 15.21 32.96
C PRO A 241 -5.53 14.39 32.94
N TRP A 242 -6.22 14.41 31.82
CA TRP A 242 -7.46 13.67 31.61
C TRP A 242 -7.23 12.17 31.48
N MET A 243 -6.14 11.78 30.81
CA MET A 243 -5.71 10.39 30.70
C MET A 243 -5.35 9.82 32.07
N ALA A 244 -4.65 10.59 32.92
CA ALA A 244 -4.33 10.18 34.28
C ALA A 244 -5.60 10.00 35.13
N ILE A 245 -6.57 10.91 35.01
CA ILE A 245 -7.84 10.83 35.74
C ILE A 245 -8.61 9.55 35.31
N TYR A 246 -8.88 9.37 34.02
CA TYR A 246 -9.65 8.19 33.61
C TYR A 246 -8.90 6.88 33.84
N GLY A 247 -7.59 6.85 33.59
CA GLY A 247 -6.75 5.68 33.80
C GLY A 247 -6.62 5.24 35.25
N SER A 248 -6.74 6.19 36.20
CA SER A 248 -6.72 5.90 37.62
C SER A 248 -8.11 5.60 38.19
N LEU A 249 -9.14 6.36 37.81
CA LEU A 249 -10.48 6.21 38.39
C LEU A 249 -11.25 5.02 37.82
N LEU A 250 -11.06 4.69 36.52
CA LEU A 250 -11.81 3.62 35.88
C LEU A 250 -11.56 2.24 36.50
N PRO A 251 -10.31 1.83 36.80
CA PRO A 251 -10.07 0.56 37.49
C PRO A 251 -10.36 0.64 39.01
N CYS A 252 -10.46 1.84 39.59
CA CYS A 252 -10.67 2.05 41.02
C CYS A 252 -12.15 2.18 41.38
N THR A 253 -12.98 1.23 40.99
CA THR A 253 -14.41 1.19 41.32
C THR A 253 -14.64 1.11 42.87
N VAL A 254 -13.64 0.68 43.61
CA VAL A 254 -13.66 0.55 45.08
C VAL A 254 -13.52 1.90 45.80
N ILE A 255 -13.01 2.96 45.17
CA ILE A 255 -12.63 4.20 45.82
C ILE A 255 -13.79 4.93 46.53
N LEU A 256 -14.99 4.86 46.00
CA LEU A 256 -16.21 5.40 46.58
C LEU A 256 -16.97 4.31 47.36
N THR A 257 -16.93 3.07 46.90
CA THR A 257 -17.67 1.95 47.49
C THR A 257 -17.19 1.64 48.92
N LEU A 258 -15.87 1.67 49.16
CA LEU A 258 -15.34 1.35 50.48
C LEU A 258 -15.74 2.38 51.55
N PRO A 259 -15.46 3.70 51.46
CA PRO A 259 -15.77 4.66 52.54
C PRO A 259 -17.28 4.86 52.68
N LEU A 260 -18.02 5.02 51.59
CA LEU A 260 -19.47 5.24 51.62
C LEU A 260 -20.23 3.98 52.01
N GLY A 261 -19.77 2.82 51.54
CA GLY A 261 -20.33 1.52 51.88
C GLY A 261 -20.12 1.18 53.36
N ALA A 262 -18.93 1.47 53.93
CA ALA A 262 -18.69 1.33 55.35
C ALA A 262 -19.64 2.24 56.16
N TRP A 263 -19.85 3.49 55.72
CA TRP A 263 -20.83 4.38 56.36
C TRP A 263 -22.25 3.83 56.26
N PHE A 264 -22.66 3.26 55.15
CA PHE A 264 -23.99 2.62 54.99
C PHE A 264 -24.17 1.42 55.91
N VAL A 265 -23.12 0.61 56.11
CA VAL A 265 -23.15 -0.49 57.09
C VAL A 265 -23.29 0.03 58.50
N LEU A 266 -22.56 1.09 58.88
CA LEU A 266 -22.69 1.72 60.21
C LEU A 266 -24.08 2.33 60.47
N CYS A 267 -24.74 2.82 59.41
CA CYS A 267 -26.11 3.33 59.48
C CYS A 267 -27.20 2.24 59.39
N GLY A 268 -26.81 0.96 59.26
CA GLY A 268 -27.78 -0.15 59.11
C GLY A 268 -28.52 -0.17 57.78
N ILE A 269 -28.01 0.55 56.74
CA ILE A 269 -28.63 0.66 55.42
C ILE A 269 -28.28 -0.55 54.55
N SER A 270 -27.07 -1.13 54.72
CA SER A 270 -26.55 -2.30 54.01
C SER A 270 -25.88 -3.24 55.03
N THR A 271 -25.64 -4.51 54.63
CA THR A 271 -24.99 -5.50 55.50
C THR A 271 -23.49 -5.54 55.24
N LEU A 272 -22.71 -5.94 56.26
CA LEU A 272 -21.25 -6.09 56.09
C LEU A 272 -20.86 -7.17 55.10
N PRO A 273 -21.53 -8.36 55.06
CA PRO A 273 -21.28 -9.36 54.00
C PRO A 273 -21.51 -8.82 52.59
N ASP A 274 -22.58 -8.04 52.36
CA ASP A 274 -22.86 -7.48 51.03
C ASP A 274 -21.79 -6.46 50.63
N LEU A 275 -21.30 -5.66 51.59
CA LEU A 275 -20.19 -4.74 51.30
C LEU A 275 -18.93 -5.50 50.90
N ILE A 276 -18.55 -6.57 51.62
CA ILE A 276 -17.38 -7.37 51.30
C ILE A 276 -17.52 -8.02 49.90
N LEU A 277 -18.70 -8.55 49.59
CA LEU A 277 -18.98 -9.14 48.25
C LEU A 277 -18.83 -8.11 47.14
N VAL A 278 -19.46 -6.94 47.31
CA VAL A 278 -19.39 -5.87 46.31
C VAL A 278 -17.97 -5.34 46.14
N LEU A 279 -17.18 -5.24 47.20
CA LEU A 279 -15.77 -4.85 47.14
C LEU A 279 -14.93 -5.88 46.35
N CYS A 280 -15.09 -7.18 46.65
CA CYS A 280 -14.40 -8.25 45.95
C CYS A 280 -14.75 -8.24 44.44
N LEU A 281 -16.03 -8.13 44.09
CA LEU A 281 -16.48 -8.07 42.73
C LEU A 281 -16.00 -6.78 41.99
N SER A 282 -16.02 -5.65 42.68
CA SER A 282 -15.54 -4.37 42.14
C SER A 282 -14.07 -4.41 41.73
N LEU A 283 -13.21 -5.10 42.50
CA LEU A 283 -11.80 -5.28 42.17
C LEU A 283 -11.60 -6.06 40.86
N SER A 284 -12.52 -6.95 40.47
CA SER A 284 -12.42 -7.75 39.26
C SER A 284 -12.81 -6.99 37.97
N ILE A 285 -13.48 -5.83 38.08
CA ILE A 285 -14.04 -5.08 36.92
C ILE A 285 -12.99 -4.20 36.23
N GLY A 286 -12.06 -3.66 36.96
CA GLY A 286 -11.18 -2.56 36.54
C GLY A 286 -10.32 -2.90 35.30
N ILE A 287 -9.65 -4.06 35.30
CA ILE A 287 -8.79 -4.49 34.20
C ILE A 287 -9.59 -4.76 32.92
N PRO A 288 -10.72 -5.48 32.95
CA PRO A 288 -11.58 -5.65 31.78
C PRO A 288 -12.02 -4.32 31.15
N LEU A 289 -12.45 -3.35 31.97
CA LEU A 289 -12.88 -2.05 31.46
C LEU A 289 -11.73 -1.29 30.76
N LEU A 290 -10.53 -1.26 31.36
CA LEU A 290 -9.36 -0.62 30.73
C LEU A 290 -9.00 -1.28 29.41
N LYS A 291 -9.01 -2.62 29.33
CA LYS A 291 -8.76 -3.34 28.08
C LYS A 291 -9.80 -3.03 27.01
N ALA A 292 -11.08 -3.04 27.36
CA ALA A 292 -12.16 -2.71 26.42
C ALA A 292 -11.99 -1.31 25.82
N LEU A 293 -11.66 -0.31 26.64
CA LEU A 293 -11.42 1.05 26.18
C LEU A 293 -10.17 1.18 25.33
N GLY A 294 -9.07 0.50 25.69
CA GLY A 294 -7.84 0.49 24.90
C GLY A 294 -8.08 -0.03 23.47
N PHE A 295 -8.94 -1.03 23.29
CA PHE A 295 -9.33 -1.48 21.96
C PHE A 295 -10.17 -0.43 21.20
N MET A 296 -11.03 0.31 21.87
CA MET A 296 -11.82 1.37 21.25
C MET A 296 -10.95 2.51 20.69
N GLU A 297 -9.82 2.81 21.34
CA GLU A 297 -8.86 3.82 20.87
C GLU A 297 -8.20 3.46 19.54
N THR A 298 -8.07 2.18 19.22
CA THR A 298 -7.46 1.72 17.95
C THR A 298 -8.43 1.76 16.77
N ILE A 299 -9.74 1.80 16.99
CA ILE A 299 -10.79 1.72 15.96
C ILE A 299 -10.67 2.82 14.88
N PRO A 300 -10.43 4.11 15.19
CA PRO A 300 -10.33 5.15 14.15
C PRO A 300 -9.18 4.90 13.18
N ASN A 301 -8.00 4.50 13.68
CA ASN A 301 -6.83 4.18 12.85
C ASN A 301 -7.08 2.97 11.96
N LEU A 302 -7.67 1.91 12.52
CA LEU A 302 -8.04 0.71 11.76
C LEU A 302 -9.10 1.01 10.69
N ASN A 303 -10.07 1.87 10.99
CA ASN A 303 -11.08 2.27 10.02
C ASN A 303 -10.46 3.02 8.83
N TYR A 304 -9.49 3.89 9.06
CA TYR A 304 -8.73 4.57 8.00
C TYR A 304 -8.02 3.55 7.09
N LYS A 305 -7.30 2.59 7.67
CA LYS A 305 -6.59 1.54 6.92
C LYS A 305 -7.53 0.63 6.12
N ILE A 306 -8.65 0.23 6.72
CA ILE A 306 -9.68 -0.56 6.01
C ILE A 306 -10.25 0.23 4.83
N THR A 307 -10.49 1.53 5.00
CA THR A 307 -11.00 2.37 3.92
C THR A 307 -10.00 2.45 2.76
N ALA A 308 -8.69 2.58 3.05
CA ALA A 308 -7.64 2.57 2.04
C ALA A 308 -7.57 1.22 1.28
N LEU A 309 -7.67 0.10 2.00
CA LEU A 309 -7.75 -1.24 1.42
C LEU A 309 -8.99 -1.40 0.51
N GLU A 310 -10.15 -0.91 0.97
CA GLU A 310 -11.39 -0.96 0.19
C GLU A 310 -11.34 -0.12 -1.08
N GLN A 311 -10.77 1.06 -1.01
CA GLN A 311 -10.56 1.90 -2.20
C GLN A 311 -9.78 1.16 -3.27
N MET A 312 -8.75 0.40 -2.87
CA MET A 312 -7.95 -0.39 -3.80
C MET A 312 -8.71 -1.63 -4.32
N LEU A 313 -9.39 -2.37 -3.44
CA LEU A 313 -10.17 -3.55 -3.84
C LEU A 313 -11.35 -3.20 -4.75
N ASN A 314 -11.95 -2.02 -4.57
CA ASN A 314 -13.08 -1.53 -5.35
C ASN A 314 -12.68 -0.64 -6.53
N ALA A 315 -11.38 -0.35 -6.72
CA ALA A 315 -10.92 0.41 -7.87
C ALA A 315 -11.41 -0.24 -9.18
N ALA A 316 -11.78 0.56 -10.15
CA ALA A 316 -12.26 0.04 -11.43
C ALA A 316 -11.14 -0.75 -12.14
N PRO A 317 -11.40 -2.00 -12.58
CA PRO A 317 -10.43 -2.71 -13.42
C PRO A 317 -10.36 -2.05 -14.80
N LEU A 318 -9.30 -2.37 -15.56
CA LEU A 318 -9.24 -2.05 -16.99
C LEU A 318 -10.48 -2.58 -17.71
N GLN A 319 -10.99 -1.82 -18.66
CA GLN A 319 -12.09 -2.24 -19.51
C GLN A 319 -11.55 -3.20 -20.58
N ALA A 320 -11.48 -4.49 -20.26
CA ALA A 320 -11.04 -5.55 -21.14
C ALA A 320 -12.12 -6.65 -21.20
N ALA A 321 -12.45 -7.12 -22.40
CA ALA A 321 -13.30 -8.28 -22.60
C ALA A 321 -12.53 -9.58 -22.28
N GLU A 322 -13.21 -10.71 -22.35
CA GLU A 322 -12.58 -12.04 -22.29
C GLU A 322 -12.32 -12.64 -23.68
N ASP A 323 -12.62 -11.88 -24.74
CA ASP A 323 -12.53 -12.33 -26.12
C ASP A 323 -11.09 -12.31 -26.66
N ASP A 324 -10.82 -13.19 -27.62
CA ASP A 324 -9.53 -13.24 -28.33
C ASP A 324 -9.45 -12.14 -29.41
N PHE A 325 -8.30 -12.00 -30.03
CA PHE A 325 -8.08 -11.09 -31.15
C PHE A 325 -8.70 -11.64 -32.44
N HIS A 326 -9.63 -10.85 -33.01
CA HIS A 326 -10.33 -11.15 -34.26
C HIS A 326 -10.08 -10.09 -35.34
N GLY A 327 -9.08 -9.22 -35.15
CA GLY A 327 -8.71 -8.19 -36.11
C GLY A 327 -8.25 -8.79 -37.45
N GLN A 328 -8.50 -8.06 -38.54
CA GLN A 328 -8.17 -8.51 -39.90
C GLN A 328 -6.69 -8.32 -40.25
N ASP A 329 -6.05 -7.33 -39.58
CA ASP A 329 -4.66 -6.96 -39.78
C ASP A 329 -4.06 -6.39 -38.48
N PHE A 330 -2.88 -5.78 -38.57
CA PHE A 330 -2.21 -5.11 -37.43
C PHE A 330 -2.10 -3.59 -37.63
N ASN A 331 -3.08 -2.99 -38.35
CA ASN A 331 -3.21 -1.53 -38.36
C ASN A 331 -3.63 -1.03 -36.98
N ILE A 332 -2.98 0.03 -36.50
CA ILE A 332 -3.29 0.66 -35.23
C ILE A 332 -4.04 1.96 -35.53
N SER A 333 -5.23 2.13 -34.98
CA SER A 333 -6.03 3.34 -35.16
C SER A 333 -6.38 3.98 -33.83
N TYR A 334 -6.09 5.27 -33.71
CA TYR A 334 -6.58 6.15 -32.65
C TYR A 334 -7.69 7.00 -33.24
N ASP A 335 -8.85 6.99 -32.62
CA ASP A 335 -10.06 7.68 -33.09
C ASP A 335 -10.54 8.65 -32.02
N HIS A 336 -10.28 9.96 -32.24
CA HIS A 336 -10.65 11.06 -31.35
C HIS A 336 -10.26 10.84 -29.88
N VAL A 337 -9.03 10.37 -29.63
CA VAL A 337 -8.54 9.99 -28.29
C VAL A 337 -8.16 11.21 -27.48
N SER A 338 -8.81 11.37 -26.31
CA SER A 338 -8.40 12.33 -25.27
C SER A 338 -8.10 11.60 -23.96
N PHE A 339 -7.07 12.09 -23.24
CA PHE A 339 -6.63 11.47 -21.99
C PHE A 339 -6.09 12.49 -20.99
N ALA A 340 -6.48 12.32 -19.72
CA ALA A 340 -5.99 13.07 -18.57
C ALA A 340 -5.48 12.14 -17.48
N TYR A 341 -4.34 12.48 -16.86
CA TYR A 341 -3.90 11.84 -15.62
C TYR A 341 -4.67 12.41 -14.43
N GLN A 342 -5.07 11.53 -13.51
CA GLN A 342 -5.67 11.95 -12.25
C GLN A 342 -4.55 12.13 -11.22
N MET A 343 -4.36 13.36 -10.74
CA MET A 343 -3.36 13.67 -9.72
C MET A 343 -4.02 14.11 -8.43
N ALA A 344 -3.63 13.48 -7.31
CA ALA A 344 -4.04 13.94 -6.00
C ALA A 344 -3.26 15.20 -5.63
N GLN A 345 -3.95 16.36 -5.54
CA GLN A 345 -3.37 17.62 -5.09
C GLN A 345 -3.88 17.97 -3.68
N PRO A 346 -3.07 18.61 -2.82
CA PRO A 346 -3.53 19.08 -1.52
C PRO A 346 -4.60 20.17 -1.71
N GLY A 347 -5.82 19.90 -1.29
CA GLY A 347 -6.91 20.88 -1.30
C GLY A 347 -6.79 21.92 -0.20
N PRO A 348 -7.57 23.01 -0.27
CA PRO A 348 -7.56 24.12 0.71
C PRO A 348 -7.82 23.66 2.15
N ASP A 349 -8.59 22.59 2.33
CA ASP A 349 -8.96 22.02 3.63
C ASP A 349 -8.03 20.88 4.09
N GLY A 350 -6.86 20.69 3.43
CA GLY A 350 -5.94 19.59 3.70
C GLY A 350 -6.44 18.22 3.25
N LYS A 351 -7.59 18.14 2.57
CA LYS A 351 -8.08 16.91 1.93
C LYS A 351 -7.57 16.84 0.50
N PRO A 352 -7.13 15.65 0.02
CA PRO A 352 -6.70 15.51 -1.36
C PRO A 352 -7.88 15.79 -2.32
N ILE A 353 -7.68 16.69 -3.25
CA ILE A 353 -8.57 16.92 -4.40
C ILE A 353 -7.95 16.21 -5.59
N ILE A 354 -8.75 15.42 -6.31
CA ILE A 354 -8.31 14.80 -7.57
C ILE A 354 -8.39 15.89 -8.65
N ALA A 355 -7.23 16.32 -9.13
CA ALA A 355 -7.13 17.23 -10.29
C ALA A 355 -6.88 16.40 -11.55
N GLU A 356 -7.57 16.71 -12.62
CA GLU A 356 -7.34 16.13 -13.94
C GLU A 356 -6.31 16.99 -14.68
N ASN A 357 -5.22 16.35 -15.11
CA ASN A 357 -4.21 16.96 -15.98
C ASN A 357 -4.38 16.36 -17.38
N GLU A 358 -5.06 17.09 -18.25
CA GLU A 358 -5.30 16.67 -19.63
C GLU A 358 -3.98 16.74 -20.43
N VAL A 359 -3.58 15.60 -21.00
CA VAL A 359 -2.28 15.43 -21.70
C VAL A 359 -2.48 15.15 -23.18
N LEU A 360 -3.59 14.53 -23.58
CA LEU A 360 -3.91 14.27 -24.98
C LEU A 360 -5.28 14.87 -25.34
N HIS A 361 -5.32 15.61 -26.46
CA HIS A 361 -6.48 16.37 -26.92
C HIS A 361 -6.87 15.93 -28.33
N ASP A 362 -7.91 15.12 -28.45
CA ASP A 362 -8.55 14.76 -29.73
C ASP A 362 -7.58 14.17 -30.77
N ILE A 363 -6.79 13.17 -30.36
CA ILE A 363 -5.79 12.52 -31.21
C ILE A 363 -6.47 11.56 -32.19
N THR A 364 -6.25 11.78 -33.49
CA THR A 364 -6.63 10.87 -34.56
C THR A 364 -5.39 10.49 -35.37
N LEU A 365 -5.10 9.19 -35.44
CA LEU A 365 -3.89 8.64 -36.05
C LEU A 365 -4.13 7.22 -36.55
N VAL A 366 -3.58 6.87 -37.70
CA VAL A 366 -3.52 5.49 -38.19
C VAL A 366 -2.06 5.13 -38.47
N ALA A 367 -1.55 4.12 -37.76
CA ALA A 367 -0.26 3.48 -38.04
C ALA A 367 -0.52 2.19 -38.83
N LYS A 368 -0.04 2.12 -40.07
CA LYS A 368 -0.32 1.01 -41.00
C LYS A 368 0.52 -0.23 -40.65
N ALA A 369 -0.08 -1.39 -40.85
CA ALA A 369 0.58 -2.68 -40.63
C ALA A 369 1.86 -2.81 -41.50
N GLY A 370 2.92 -3.34 -40.87
CA GLY A 370 4.21 -3.53 -41.53
C GLY A 370 5.00 -2.26 -41.81
N GLN A 371 4.55 -1.09 -41.34
CA GLN A 371 5.22 0.20 -41.53
C GLN A 371 5.82 0.73 -40.21
N LYS A 372 6.83 1.59 -40.36
CA LYS A 372 7.48 2.32 -39.28
C LYS A 372 6.79 3.68 -39.07
N THR A 373 6.06 3.84 -37.97
CA THR A 373 5.46 5.12 -37.54
C THR A 373 6.28 5.71 -36.42
N ALA A 374 6.79 6.92 -36.60
CA ALA A 374 7.59 7.63 -35.60
C ALA A 374 6.76 8.74 -34.94
N LEU A 375 6.74 8.78 -33.61
CA LEU A 375 6.17 9.86 -32.80
C LEU A 375 7.26 10.83 -32.40
N VAL A 376 7.15 12.10 -32.77
CA VAL A 376 8.14 13.15 -32.46
C VAL A 376 7.45 14.37 -31.85
N GLY A 377 8.21 15.18 -31.10
CA GLY A 377 7.72 16.38 -30.45
C GLY A 377 8.58 16.73 -29.23
N GLU A 378 8.36 17.90 -28.64
CA GLU A 378 9.06 18.31 -27.43
C GLU A 378 8.79 17.35 -26.24
N SER A 379 9.64 17.40 -25.22
CA SER A 379 9.39 16.65 -23.98
C SER A 379 8.06 17.11 -23.38
N GLY A 380 7.23 16.18 -22.92
CA GLY A 380 5.90 16.49 -22.38
C GLY A 380 4.78 16.65 -23.42
N SER A 381 5.04 16.48 -24.73
CA SER A 381 4.01 16.57 -25.77
C SER A 381 3.00 15.40 -25.81
N GLY A 382 3.13 14.38 -24.95
CA GLY A 382 2.19 13.26 -24.85
C GLY A 382 2.57 11.96 -25.58
N LYS A 383 3.77 11.87 -26.18
CA LYS A 383 4.21 10.69 -26.96
C LYS A 383 4.19 9.38 -26.17
N SER A 384 4.83 9.34 -25.01
CA SER A 384 4.88 8.14 -24.16
C SER A 384 3.49 7.80 -23.59
N THR A 385 2.63 8.81 -23.36
CA THR A 385 1.24 8.59 -22.97
C THR A 385 0.45 7.89 -24.08
N LEU A 386 0.69 8.27 -25.35
CA LEU A 386 0.04 7.62 -26.48
C LEU A 386 0.47 6.16 -26.61
N ALA A 387 1.75 5.85 -26.39
CA ALA A 387 2.25 4.46 -26.36
C ALA A 387 1.67 3.68 -25.17
N LYS A 388 1.59 4.28 -23.98
CA LYS A 388 1.00 3.65 -22.79
C LYS A 388 -0.49 3.34 -22.96
N LEU A 389 -1.22 4.15 -23.71
CA LEU A 389 -2.61 3.86 -24.08
C LEU A 389 -2.71 2.69 -25.07
N LEU A 390 -1.79 2.57 -26.03
CA LEU A 390 -1.78 1.45 -27.00
C LEU A 390 -1.55 0.10 -26.30
N ILE A 391 -0.65 0.06 -25.33
CA ILE A 391 -0.40 -1.17 -24.55
C ILE A 391 -1.42 -1.37 -23.42
N HIS A 392 -2.48 -0.54 -23.41
CA HIS A 392 -3.61 -0.60 -22.50
C HIS A 392 -3.20 -0.50 -21.01
N TYR A 393 -2.22 0.37 -20.71
CA TYR A 393 -1.91 0.72 -19.32
C TYR A 393 -2.98 1.61 -18.70
N TYR A 394 -3.75 2.32 -19.55
CA TYR A 394 -4.87 3.19 -19.20
C TYR A 394 -5.98 3.07 -20.22
N ASP A 395 -7.20 3.35 -19.80
CA ASP A 395 -8.33 3.59 -20.71
C ASP A 395 -8.39 5.06 -21.11
N PRO A 396 -8.62 5.40 -22.39
CA PRO A 396 -8.87 6.78 -22.78
C PRO A 396 -10.21 7.27 -22.24
N GLN A 397 -10.29 8.54 -21.81
CA GLN A 397 -11.55 9.14 -21.34
C GLN A 397 -12.52 9.40 -22.49
N LYS A 398 -11.99 9.74 -23.69
CA LYS A 398 -12.80 9.92 -24.90
C LYS A 398 -12.13 9.22 -26.06
N GLY A 399 -12.93 8.85 -27.05
CA GLY A 399 -12.47 8.16 -28.23
C GLY A 399 -12.22 6.68 -28.02
N SER A 400 -11.49 6.06 -28.96
CA SER A 400 -11.14 4.65 -28.88
C SER A 400 -9.84 4.34 -29.62
N ILE A 401 -9.16 3.27 -29.17
CA ILE A 401 -7.96 2.73 -29.83
C ILE A 401 -8.31 1.32 -30.32
N SER A 402 -7.91 1.00 -31.54
CA SER A 402 -8.18 -0.31 -32.15
C SER A 402 -6.95 -0.87 -32.87
N ILE A 403 -6.88 -2.19 -32.94
CA ILE A 403 -5.90 -2.95 -33.74
C ILE A 403 -6.69 -3.83 -34.71
N GLY A 404 -6.41 -3.71 -36.01
CA GLY A 404 -7.12 -4.46 -37.05
C GLY A 404 -8.64 -4.24 -37.05
N GLY A 405 -9.09 -3.06 -36.59
CA GLY A 405 -10.51 -2.70 -36.47
C GLY A 405 -11.18 -3.15 -35.16
N GLN A 406 -10.54 -3.99 -34.33
CA GLN A 406 -11.05 -4.39 -33.02
C GLN A 406 -10.55 -3.41 -31.93
N LYS A 407 -11.47 -2.86 -31.12
CA LYS A 407 -11.10 -1.95 -30.03
C LYS A 407 -10.33 -2.69 -28.93
N LEU A 408 -9.39 -2.01 -28.27
CA LEU A 408 -8.59 -2.61 -27.19
C LEU A 408 -9.46 -3.15 -26.05
N ARG A 409 -10.52 -2.45 -25.66
CA ARG A 409 -11.46 -2.86 -24.62
C ARG A 409 -12.29 -4.10 -24.98
N ASP A 410 -12.40 -4.43 -26.26
CA ASP A 410 -13.20 -5.55 -26.77
C ASP A 410 -12.35 -6.82 -26.94
N MET A 411 -11.11 -6.84 -26.42
CA MET A 411 -10.22 -8.01 -26.38
C MET A 411 -9.65 -8.23 -24.98
N SER A 412 -9.23 -9.45 -24.70
CA SER A 412 -8.59 -9.78 -23.43
C SER A 412 -7.17 -9.19 -23.35
N LEU A 413 -6.70 -8.90 -22.13
CA LEU A 413 -5.32 -8.42 -21.93
C LEU A 413 -4.29 -9.45 -22.42
N GLU A 414 -4.58 -10.74 -22.33
CA GLU A 414 -3.72 -11.82 -22.83
C GLU A 414 -3.62 -11.77 -24.35
N ALA A 415 -4.75 -11.64 -25.06
CA ALA A 415 -4.80 -11.49 -26.51
C ALA A 415 -4.03 -10.25 -26.97
N LEU A 416 -4.24 -9.10 -26.32
CA LEU A 416 -3.53 -7.85 -26.61
C LEU A 416 -2.02 -8.00 -26.35
N ASN A 417 -1.65 -8.48 -25.17
CA ASN A 417 -0.25 -8.62 -24.79
C ASN A 417 0.50 -9.62 -25.68
N SER A 418 -0.15 -10.66 -26.20
CA SER A 418 0.49 -11.56 -27.16
C SER A 418 0.82 -10.90 -28.51
N ARG A 419 0.15 -9.80 -28.87
CA ARG A 419 0.30 -9.09 -30.15
C ARG A 419 1.25 -7.88 -30.10
N ILE A 420 1.62 -7.40 -28.91
CA ILE A 420 2.46 -6.21 -28.74
C ILE A 420 3.71 -6.55 -27.95
N SER A 421 4.89 -6.22 -28.47
CA SER A 421 6.14 -6.13 -27.71
C SER A 421 6.42 -4.67 -27.38
N TYR A 422 6.55 -4.35 -26.09
CA TYR A 422 6.87 -3.02 -25.61
C TYR A 422 8.26 -2.98 -24.98
N VAL A 423 9.10 -2.09 -25.48
CA VAL A 423 10.43 -1.81 -24.92
C VAL A 423 10.37 -0.42 -24.29
N ALA A 424 10.27 -0.37 -22.97
CA ALA A 424 10.17 0.86 -22.20
C ALA A 424 11.52 1.61 -22.11
N GLN A 425 11.48 2.86 -21.73
CA GLN A 425 12.66 3.68 -21.47
C GLN A 425 13.47 3.13 -20.30
N ASP A 426 12.80 2.86 -19.17
CA ASP A 426 13.40 2.25 -17.98
C ASP A 426 13.28 0.73 -18.03
N GLN A 427 14.42 0.05 -17.94
CA GLN A 427 14.50 -1.41 -18.06
C GLN A 427 14.58 -2.06 -16.69
N TYR A 428 13.56 -2.80 -16.32
CA TYR A 428 13.53 -3.57 -15.07
C TYR A 428 13.93 -5.03 -15.31
N LEU A 429 14.90 -5.53 -14.53
CA LEU A 429 15.27 -6.93 -14.49
C LEU A 429 14.96 -7.51 -13.12
N PHE A 430 14.34 -8.68 -13.11
CA PHE A 430 14.12 -9.42 -11.86
C PHE A 430 15.44 -9.97 -11.32
N ASN A 431 15.54 -10.12 -10.01
CA ASN A 431 16.68 -10.72 -9.34
C ASN A 431 16.71 -12.26 -9.55
N THR A 432 16.91 -12.65 -10.79
CA THR A 432 17.05 -14.04 -11.25
C THR A 432 18.14 -14.08 -12.31
N SER A 433 18.42 -15.25 -12.91
CA SER A 433 19.42 -15.36 -14.00
C SER A 433 19.03 -14.52 -15.22
N LEU A 434 20.00 -14.14 -16.05
CA LEU A 434 19.75 -13.44 -17.30
C LEU A 434 18.96 -14.32 -18.28
N LEU A 435 19.18 -15.63 -18.26
CA LEU A 435 18.40 -16.61 -19.02
C LEU A 435 16.90 -16.47 -18.68
N GLU A 436 16.54 -16.55 -17.41
CA GLU A 436 15.16 -16.45 -16.96
C GLU A 436 14.57 -15.05 -17.19
N ASN A 437 15.38 -14.01 -17.09
CA ASN A 437 14.97 -12.67 -17.47
C ASN A 437 14.60 -12.53 -18.94
N ILE A 438 15.31 -13.19 -19.85
CA ILE A 438 14.98 -13.19 -21.29
C ILE A 438 13.77 -14.10 -21.55
N ARG A 439 13.68 -15.26 -20.88
CA ARG A 439 12.57 -16.22 -20.99
C ARG A 439 11.20 -15.61 -20.65
N LEU A 440 11.16 -14.50 -19.90
CA LEU A 440 9.91 -13.74 -19.67
C LEU A 440 9.24 -13.28 -20.98
N GLY A 441 9.97 -13.20 -22.10
CA GLY A 441 9.39 -12.93 -23.41
C GLY A 441 8.46 -14.04 -23.90
N ARG A 442 8.80 -15.31 -23.60
CA ARG A 442 8.01 -16.51 -23.89
C ARG A 442 8.40 -17.62 -22.91
N LEU A 443 7.51 -17.93 -21.96
CA LEU A 443 7.82 -18.78 -20.80
C LEU A 443 8.12 -20.25 -21.16
N ASP A 444 7.59 -20.74 -22.26
CA ASP A 444 7.79 -22.10 -22.79
C ASP A 444 9.02 -22.23 -23.73
N ALA A 445 9.79 -21.14 -23.90
CA ALA A 445 10.99 -21.16 -24.76
C ALA A 445 12.09 -22.04 -24.17
N THR A 446 12.76 -22.80 -25.05
CA THR A 446 13.93 -23.60 -24.68
C THR A 446 15.15 -22.71 -24.41
N ASP A 447 16.19 -23.28 -23.78
CA ASP A 447 17.44 -22.54 -23.52
C ASP A 447 18.12 -22.11 -24.81
N GLU A 448 18.02 -22.93 -25.86
CA GLU A 448 18.55 -22.64 -27.20
C GLU A 448 17.85 -21.45 -27.85
N GLU A 449 16.52 -21.37 -27.74
CA GLU A 449 15.74 -20.24 -28.27
C GLU A 449 16.06 -18.95 -27.53
N VAL A 450 16.22 -19.03 -26.19
CA VAL A 450 16.62 -17.90 -25.37
C VAL A 450 18.02 -17.42 -25.74
N MET A 451 18.96 -18.34 -25.97
CA MET A 451 20.32 -18.01 -26.39
C MET A 451 20.35 -17.38 -27.78
N GLU A 452 19.53 -17.87 -28.71
CA GLU A 452 19.42 -17.30 -30.06
C GLU A 452 18.85 -15.87 -30.02
N ALA A 453 17.84 -15.62 -29.16
CA ALA A 453 17.31 -14.29 -28.93
C ALA A 453 18.37 -13.35 -28.30
N ALA A 454 19.15 -13.84 -27.34
CA ALA A 454 20.27 -13.11 -26.76
C ALA A 454 21.33 -12.73 -27.79
N LYS A 455 21.65 -13.65 -28.70
CA LYS A 455 22.58 -13.42 -29.81
C LYS A 455 22.07 -12.34 -30.77
N LYS A 456 20.81 -12.41 -31.18
CA LYS A 456 20.15 -11.41 -32.04
C LYS A 456 20.11 -10.04 -31.38
N ALA A 457 19.96 -9.99 -30.05
CA ALA A 457 20.00 -8.77 -29.26
C ALA A 457 21.41 -8.28 -28.94
N GLN A 458 22.46 -8.83 -29.56
CA GLN A 458 23.87 -8.44 -29.36
C GLN A 458 24.34 -8.54 -27.89
N CYS A 459 23.84 -9.58 -27.15
CA CYS A 459 24.20 -9.77 -25.75
C CYS A 459 25.47 -10.57 -25.53
N MET A 460 25.94 -11.36 -26.53
CA MET A 460 27.01 -12.34 -26.36
C MET A 460 28.30 -11.75 -25.81
N GLU A 461 28.71 -10.59 -26.30
CA GLU A 461 29.95 -9.92 -25.90
C GLU A 461 30.07 -9.70 -24.37
N PHE A 462 29.01 -9.26 -23.73
CA PHE A 462 29.07 -9.06 -22.28
C PHE A 462 28.71 -10.33 -21.50
N LEU A 463 27.87 -11.21 -22.05
CA LEU A 463 27.55 -12.49 -21.43
C LEU A 463 28.79 -13.38 -21.26
N GLU A 464 29.69 -13.41 -22.26
CA GLU A 464 30.95 -14.15 -22.21
C GLU A 464 31.93 -13.63 -21.14
N LYS A 465 31.82 -12.34 -20.78
CA LYS A 465 32.65 -11.71 -19.73
C LYS A 465 32.10 -11.99 -18.31
N LEU A 466 30.86 -12.47 -18.17
CA LEU A 466 30.28 -12.75 -16.87
C LEU A 466 30.71 -14.14 -16.36
N PRO A 467 30.92 -14.32 -15.03
CA PRO A 467 31.44 -15.57 -14.45
C PRO A 467 30.62 -16.82 -14.76
N GLN A 468 29.30 -16.67 -14.96
CA GLN A 468 28.36 -17.75 -15.26
C GLN A 468 27.64 -17.55 -16.59
N GLY A 469 28.16 -16.67 -17.46
CA GLY A 469 27.53 -16.36 -18.74
C GLY A 469 26.06 -15.92 -18.59
N ILE A 470 25.18 -16.51 -19.36
CA ILE A 470 23.72 -16.22 -19.33
C ILE A 470 23.04 -16.66 -18.02
N HIS A 471 23.66 -17.56 -17.24
CA HIS A 471 23.14 -17.99 -15.93
C HIS A 471 23.53 -17.01 -14.80
N SER A 472 24.29 -15.96 -15.07
CA SER A 472 24.62 -14.93 -14.10
C SER A 472 23.37 -14.22 -13.59
N MET A 473 23.33 -13.89 -12.31
CA MET A 473 22.23 -13.17 -11.68
C MET A 473 22.23 -11.70 -12.13
N ALA A 474 21.05 -11.15 -12.41
CA ALA A 474 20.89 -9.74 -12.78
C ALA A 474 21.09 -8.77 -11.61
N GLY A 475 20.95 -9.27 -10.37
CA GLY A 475 20.86 -8.45 -9.16
C GLY A 475 19.53 -7.72 -9.04
N ASP A 476 19.33 -7.03 -7.91
CA ASP A 476 18.11 -6.28 -7.63
C ASP A 476 17.93 -5.16 -8.68
N ALA A 477 16.79 -5.19 -9.39
CA ALA A 477 16.48 -4.28 -10.50
C ALA A 477 17.57 -4.23 -11.61
N GLY A 478 18.38 -5.29 -11.76
CA GLY A 478 19.45 -5.36 -12.75
C GLY A 478 20.71 -4.54 -12.42
N LYS A 479 20.95 -4.22 -11.14
CA LYS A 479 22.10 -3.39 -10.70
C LYS A 479 23.47 -3.96 -11.05
N MET A 480 23.55 -5.25 -11.35
CA MET A 480 24.79 -5.90 -11.78
C MET A 480 25.18 -5.58 -13.22
N LEU A 481 24.32 -4.93 -14.00
CA LEU A 481 24.48 -4.64 -15.41
C LEU A 481 24.52 -3.13 -15.68
N SER A 482 25.23 -2.72 -16.73
CA SER A 482 25.18 -1.35 -17.24
C SER A 482 23.80 -1.03 -17.85
N GLY A 483 23.47 0.25 -18.05
CA GLY A 483 22.21 0.67 -18.70
C GLY A 483 22.01 0.03 -20.07
N GLY A 484 23.03 0.08 -20.93
CA GLY A 484 22.99 -0.52 -22.26
C GLY A 484 22.89 -2.06 -22.24
N GLN A 485 23.48 -2.74 -21.25
CA GLN A 485 23.33 -4.20 -21.08
C GLN A 485 21.90 -4.57 -20.68
N ARG A 486 21.29 -3.84 -19.72
CA ARG A 486 19.87 -4.04 -19.34
C ARG A 486 18.97 -3.84 -20.54
N GLN A 487 19.24 -2.83 -21.35
CA GLN A 487 18.44 -2.53 -22.55
C GLN A 487 18.52 -3.64 -23.59
N ARG A 488 19.72 -4.22 -23.85
CA ARG A 488 19.89 -5.37 -24.75
C ARG A 488 19.16 -6.62 -24.23
N ILE A 489 19.15 -6.88 -22.92
CA ILE A 489 18.32 -7.95 -22.33
C ILE A 489 16.82 -7.71 -22.60
N SER A 490 16.36 -6.47 -22.51
CA SER A 490 14.97 -6.12 -22.81
C SER A 490 14.63 -6.28 -24.29
N LEU A 491 15.56 -5.94 -25.18
CA LEU A 491 15.44 -6.25 -26.61
C LEU A 491 15.40 -7.76 -26.86
N ALA A 492 16.22 -8.57 -26.17
CA ALA A 492 16.18 -10.03 -26.25
C ALA A 492 14.82 -10.59 -25.84
N ARG A 493 14.19 -10.05 -24.78
CA ARG A 493 12.79 -10.39 -24.40
C ARG A 493 11.81 -10.13 -25.54
N ALA A 494 11.92 -8.95 -26.17
CA ALA A 494 11.04 -8.54 -27.25
C ALA A 494 11.25 -9.40 -28.52
N ILE A 495 12.49 -9.77 -28.82
CA ILE A 495 12.84 -10.67 -29.94
C ILE A 495 12.29 -12.07 -29.69
N LEU A 496 12.47 -12.61 -28.47
CA LEU A 496 11.96 -13.95 -28.09
C LEU A 496 10.44 -14.02 -28.14
N LYS A 497 9.76 -12.94 -27.74
CA LYS A 497 8.29 -12.83 -27.78
C LYS A 497 7.74 -12.87 -29.20
N ASP A 498 8.44 -12.30 -30.16
CA ASP A 498 8.13 -12.26 -31.58
C ASP A 498 6.73 -11.74 -31.95
N ALA A 499 6.27 -10.71 -31.22
CA ALA A 499 4.96 -10.10 -31.45
C ALA A 499 4.92 -9.32 -32.79
N PRO A 500 3.75 -9.27 -33.49
CA PRO A 500 3.60 -8.57 -34.77
C PRO A 500 3.65 -7.05 -34.69
N ILE A 501 3.40 -6.48 -33.50
CA ILE A 501 3.49 -5.04 -33.23
C ILE A 501 4.63 -4.81 -32.23
N VAL A 502 5.50 -3.85 -32.53
CA VAL A 502 6.60 -3.43 -31.67
C VAL A 502 6.43 -1.96 -31.32
N VAL A 503 6.47 -1.65 -30.03
CA VAL A 503 6.47 -0.28 -29.52
C VAL A 503 7.80 -0.02 -28.80
N LEU A 504 8.55 0.98 -29.28
CA LEU A 504 9.84 1.37 -28.71
C LEU A 504 9.71 2.76 -28.10
N ASP A 505 9.91 2.88 -26.78
CA ASP A 505 9.94 4.16 -26.06
C ASP A 505 11.38 4.52 -25.71
N GLU A 506 11.98 5.44 -26.47
CA GLU A 506 13.35 5.94 -26.28
C GLU A 506 14.44 4.85 -26.18
N ALA A 507 14.34 3.80 -26.96
CA ALA A 507 15.19 2.62 -26.84
C ALA A 507 16.71 2.86 -27.04
N THR A 508 17.18 4.06 -27.40
CA THR A 508 18.60 4.39 -27.62
C THR A 508 19.09 5.60 -26.80
N ALA A 509 18.33 6.08 -25.82
CA ALA A 509 18.60 7.37 -25.16
C ALA A 509 19.88 7.39 -24.30
N TYR A 510 20.32 6.26 -23.77
CA TYR A 510 21.44 6.18 -22.80
C TYR A 510 22.64 5.36 -23.30
N ALA A 511 22.74 5.09 -24.60
CA ALA A 511 23.84 4.31 -25.13
C ALA A 511 25.03 5.24 -25.48
N ASP A 512 26.24 4.84 -25.09
CA ASP A 512 27.46 5.34 -25.64
C ASP A 512 27.59 4.94 -27.14
N PRO A 513 28.41 5.60 -27.95
CA PRO A 513 28.43 5.36 -29.40
C PRO A 513 28.67 3.90 -29.81
N GLU A 514 29.46 3.14 -29.06
CA GLU A 514 29.74 1.72 -29.34
C GLU A 514 28.52 0.82 -29.04
N ASN A 515 27.80 1.10 -27.96
CA ASN A 515 26.56 0.39 -27.64
C ASN A 515 25.39 0.80 -28.54
N GLU A 516 25.40 2.02 -29.07
CA GLU A 516 24.37 2.52 -30.00
C GLU A 516 24.30 1.69 -31.28
N GLU A 517 25.44 1.42 -31.93
CA GLU A 517 25.51 0.57 -33.15
C GLU A 517 24.95 -0.84 -32.88
N LYS A 518 25.33 -1.45 -31.74
CA LYS A 518 24.85 -2.78 -31.35
C LYS A 518 23.34 -2.79 -31.07
N MET A 519 22.83 -1.72 -30.46
CA MET A 519 21.40 -1.57 -30.20
C MET A 519 20.62 -1.34 -31.50
N GLU A 520 21.12 -0.55 -32.43
CA GLU A 520 20.49 -0.36 -33.72
C GLU A 520 20.42 -1.67 -34.50
N ALA A 521 21.47 -2.49 -34.47
CA ALA A 521 21.47 -3.82 -35.08
C ALA A 521 20.43 -4.75 -34.43
N ALA A 522 20.32 -4.74 -33.10
CA ALA A 522 19.30 -5.52 -32.38
C ALA A 522 17.88 -5.04 -32.68
N ILE A 523 17.65 -3.72 -32.75
CA ILE A 523 16.36 -3.14 -33.13
C ILE A 523 16.01 -3.49 -34.57
N ALA A 524 16.96 -3.41 -35.50
CA ALA A 524 16.72 -3.77 -36.91
C ALA A 524 16.26 -5.23 -37.04
N GLU A 525 16.83 -6.14 -36.26
CA GLU A 525 16.39 -7.56 -36.25
C GLU A 525 14.99 -7.70 -35.60
N LEU A 526 14.72 -6.97 -34.51
CA LEU A 526 13.42 -7.01 -33.81
C LEU A 526 12.25 -6.57 -34.68
N VAL A 527 12.44 -5.50 -35.49
CA VAL A 527 11.33 -4.86 -36.24
C VAL A 527 11.10 -5.45 -37.64
N LYS A 528 11.87 -6.41 -38.05
CA LYS A 528 11.85 -6.99 -39.41
C LYS A 528 10.47 -7.58 -39.73
N GLY A 529 9.78 -7.00 -40.71
CA GLY A 529 8.46 -7.43 -41.15
C GLY A 529 7.30 -7.13 -40.18
N LYS A 530 7.52 -6.28 -39.16
CA LYS A 530 6.54 -5.97 -38.13
C LYS A 530 6.02 -4.52 -38.22
N THR A 531 4.89 -4.27 -37.60
CA THR A 531 4.38 -2.90 -37.38
C THR A 531 5.16 -2.24 -36.25
N LEU A 532 5.81 -1.12 -36.53
CA LEU A 532 6.65 -0.43 -35.56
C LEU A 532 6.07 0.95 -35.19
N VAL A 533 5.88 1.17 -33.91
CA VAL A 533 5.65 2.51 -33.35
C VAL A 533 6.88 2.89 -32.54
N VAL A 534 7.58 3.95 -32.92
CA VAL A 534 8.79 4.41 -32.23
C VAL A 534 8.63 5.83 -31.71
N ILE A 535 8.90 6.02 -30.42
CA ILE A 535 9.07 7.34 -29.82
C ILE A 535 10.55 7.68 -29.90
N ALA A 536 10.88 8.70 -30.67
CA ALA A 536 12.27 9.04 -30.96
C ALA A 536 12.65 10.42 -30.42
N HIS A 537 13.75 10.47 -29.67
CA HIS A 537 14.46 11.69 -29.33
C HIS A 537 15.55 12.05 -30.36
N LYS A 538 16.07 11.05 -31.08
CA LYS A 538 17.08 11.24 -32.13
C LYS A 538 16.41 11.28 -33.49
N LEU A 539 16.19 12.45 -34.04
CA LEU A 539 15.56 12.65 -35.34
C LEU A 539 16.26 11.95 -36.52
N PRO A 540 17.62 11.85 -36.57
CA PRO A 540 18.28 11.09 -37.66
C PRO A 540 17.84 9.62 -37.76
N ALA A 541 17.52 8.97 -36.67
CA ALA A 541 17.09 7.56 -36.65
C ALA A 541 15.70 7.32 -37.27
N ILE A 542 14.92 8.38 -37.52
CA ILE A 542 13.55 8.28 -38.04
C ILE A 542 13.36 8.89 -39.43
N MET A 543 14.43 9.41 -40.05
CA MET A 543 14.34 10.00 -41.41
C MET A 543 13.75 9.03 -42.42
N ASN A 544 14.01 7.71 -42.27
CA ASN A 544 13.50 6.65 -43.10
C ASN A 544 12.20 6.03 -42.59
N ALA A 545 11.47 6.70 -41.69
CA ALA A 545 10.16 6.24 -41.26
C ALA A 545 9.14 6.43 -42.38
N ASP A 546 8.24 5.46 -42.51
CA ASP A 546 7.16 5.52 -43.49
C ASP A 546 6.18 6.65 -43.19
N GLN A 547 6.02 6.93 -41.87
CA GLN A 547 5.18 7.97 -41.35
C GLN A 547 5.83 8.62 -40.10
N ILE A 548 5.86 9.94 -40.07
CA ILE A 548 6.28 10.73 -38.89
C ILE A 548 5.07 11.52 -38.41
N CYS A 549 4.76 11.40 -37.14
CA CYS A 549 3.65 12.08 -36.47
C CYS A 549 4.23 13.12 -35.51
N VAL A 550 3.95 14.39 -35.79
CA VAL A 550 4.45 15.52 -34.99
C VAL A 550 3.42 15.88 -33.95
N MET A 551 3.82 15.80 -32.67
CA MET A 551 2.98 16.12 -31.53
C MET A 551 3.47 17.40 -30.84
N ASP A 552 2.55 18.27 -30.52
CA ASP A 552 2.80 19.47 -29.73
C ASP A 552 1.66 19.71 -28.73
N HIS A 553 2.00 19.96 -27.47
CA HIS A 553 1.03 20.22 -26.39
C HIS A 553 -0.19 19.28 -26.41
N GLY A 554 0.05 17.97 -26.54
CA GLY A 554 -1.01 16.96 -26.52
C GLY A 554 -1.86 16.86 -27.79
N LYS A 555 -1.50 17.54 -28.85
CA LYS A 555 -2.22 17.53 -30.14
C LYS A 555 -1.35 16.96 -31.25
N MET A 556 -2.00 16.33 -32.25
CA MET A 556 -1.36 15.97 -33.50
C MET A 556 -1.30 17.17 -34.43
N VAL A 557 -0.12 17.72 -34.68
CA VAL A 557 0.07 18.93 -35.49
C VAL A 557 0.21 18.61 -36.97
N ALA A 558 1.01 17.60 -37.29
CA ALA A 558 1.25 17.18 -38.68
C ALA A 558 1.60 15.69 -38.76
N THR A 559 1.33 15.10 -39.92
CA THR A 559 1.68 13.72 -40.23
C THR A 559 2.17 13.64 -41.66
N GLY A 560 3.32 13.02 -41.91
CA GLY A 560 3.90 12.90 -43.25
C GLY A 560 5.27 12.24 -43.25
N LYS A 561 5.96 12.26 -44.37
CA LYS A 561 7.37 11.84 -44.48
C LYS A 561 8.32 12.98 -44.10
N HIS A 562 9.57 12.64 -43.81
CA HIS A 562 10.61 13.61 -43.47
C HIS A 562 10.69 14.78 -44.45
N GLN A 563 10.74 14.50 -45.76
CA GLN A 563 10.86 15.51 -46.83
C GLN A 563 9.66 16.44 -46.93
N GLU A 564 8.47 15.96 -46.60
CA GLU A 564 7.23 16.74 -46.59
C GLU A 564 7.17 17.63 -45.36
N LEU A 565 7.47 17.07 -44.20
CA LEU A 565 7.39 17.78 -42.91
C LEU A 565 8.46 18.87 -42.75
N ILE A 566 9.66 18.65 -43.30
CA ILE A 566 10.73 19.66 -43.26
C ILE A 566 10.38 20.91 -44.09
N GLN A 567 9.45 20.78 -45.04
CA GLN A 567 8.99 21.90 -45.87
C GLN A 567 7.71 22.55 -45.32
N ALA A 568 6.80 21.75 -44.73
CA ALA A 568 5.45 22.17 -44.43
C ALA A 568 5.14 22.39 -42.95
N CYS A 569 5.95 21.84 -41.99
CA CYS A 569 5.65 21.87 -40.58
C CYS A 569 6.69 22.67 -39.79
N PRO A 570 6.37 23.87 -39.30
CA PRO A 570 7.31 24.70 -38.51
C PRO A 570 7.80 24.04 -37.24
N GLU A 571 6.94 23.28 -36.54
CA GLU A 571 7.28 22.54 -35.32
C GLU A 571 8.32 21.44 -35.63
N TYR A 572 8.17 20.72 -36.73
CA TYR A 572 9.16 19.73 -37.16
C TYR A 572 10.49 20.39 -37.57
N GLN A 573 10.46 21.51 -38.27
CA GLN A 573 11.65 22.29 -38.64
C GLN A 573 12.42 22.73 -37.41
N LYS A 574 11.74 23.22 -36.38
CA LYS A 574 12.33 23.62 -35.10
C LYS A 574 13.05 22.46 -34.42
N LEU A 575 12.38 21.30 -34.33
CA LEU A 575 12.96 20.07 -33.76
C LEU A 575 14.17 19.60 -34.56
N TRP A 576 14.08 19.64 -35.88
CA TRP A 576 15.17 19.22 -36.77
C TRP A 576 16.39 20.13 -36.64
N LYS A 577 16.19 21.45 -36.64
CA LYS A 577 17.26 22.42 -36.43
C LYS A 577 17.96 22.22 -35.07
N ALA A 578 17.22 22.04 -34.00
CA ALA A 578 17.78 21.77 -32.69
C ALA A 578 18.63 20.48 -32.67
N ALA A 579 18.21 19.44 -33.41
CA ALA A 579 18.97 18.20 -33.52
C ALA A 579 20.27 18.38 -34.32
N GLN A 580 20.26 19.19 -35.38
CA GLN A 580 21.46 19.54 -36.17
C GLN A 580 22.46 20.38 -35.35
N ASP A 581 21.97 21.42 -34.69
CA ASP A 581 22.82 22.29 -33.85
C ASP A 581 23.51 21.45 -32.73
N SER A 582 22.81 20.49 -32.13
CA SER A 582 23.39 19.57 -31.15
C SER A 582 24.45 18.62 -31.74
N ALA A 583 24.29 18.18 -32.98
CA ALA A 583 25.27 17.33 -33.66
C ALA A 583 26.53 18.10 -34.05
N GLU A 584 26.38 19.34 -34.54
CA GLU A 584 27.50 20.22 -34.88
C GLU A 584 28.32 20.64 -33.66
N TRP A 585 27.68 20.91 -32.54
CA TRP A 585 28.38 21.24 -31.28
C TRP A 585 29.25 20.08 -30.79
N LYS A 586 28.83 18.86 -30.90
CA LYS A 586 29.63 17.66 -30.58
C LYS A 586 30.87 17.51 -31.48
N VAL A 587 30.76 17.90 -32.75
CA VAL A 587 31.88 17.82 -33.70
C VAL A 587 32.91 18.95 -33.47
N SER A 588 32.49 20.15 -33.08
CA SER A 588 33.38 21.28 -32.79
C SER A 588 34.22 21.05 -31.53
N THR A 589 33.60 20.53 -30.45
CA THR A 589 34.33 20.20 -29.21
C THR A 589 35.34 19.05 -29.40
N ALA A 590 35.10 18.11 -30.33
CA ALA A 590 36.08 17.07 -30.66
C ALA A 590 37.25 17.55 -31.50
N LYS A 591 37.14 18.71 -32.21
CA LYS A 591 38.23 19.33 -32.99
C LYS A 591 39.11 20.28 -32.18
N GLU A 592 38.60 20.88 -31.10
CA GLU A 592 39.37 21.80 -30.23
C GLU A 592 40.15 21.05 -29.14
N GLY A 593 39.97 19.75 -28.96
CA GLY A 593 40.69 18.89 -28.00
C GLY A 593 41.84 18.07 -28.60
N ARG A 594 42.43 18.47 -29.76
CA ARG A 594 43.63 17.87 -30.33
C ARG A 594 44.82 18.86 -30.34
#